data_e8232feebd0dcccce2ff54cbff05af9c
#
_entry.id   e8232feebd0dcccce2ff54cbff05af9c
#
_cell.length_a   1.000
_cell.length_b   1.000
_cell.length_c   1.000
_cell.angle_alpha   90.00
_cell.angle_beta   90.00
_cell.angle_gamma   90.00
#
_symmetry.space_group_name_H-M   'P 1'
#
loop_
_entity.id
_entity.type
_entity.pdbx_description
1 polymer ?
#
loop_
_entity_poly.entity_id
_entity_poly.type
_entity_poly.pdbx_seq_one_letter_code
_entity_poly.pdbx_strand_id
1 'polypeptide(L)'
;MQPVERALITHGHSDHARAGHGHVLATRETLDIMRLRYGDGFCGASTIARFGETIAINGVRVTFRPAGHVLGSAQVCVEADGTRIVVSGDYKRRADPTCPPFEPISCDVFITEATFGLPVFHHPDDEREIARLLMSLKQFPERAHVVGAYALGKAQRVIALLRRQGYDEPIHIHGALAKLCDYYQSQGIDLGDIRPATLGPESRQDFAGMIVIGPPAAFAERWARRFADPLASFASGWMLIRQRAKQRGVELPLVISDHCDWAELTETIREVAPAEVWVTHGREEALVRWCELQGIPARPLHLVGYEDEGE
;
A
#
# COMPACT_ATOMS: atom_id res chain seq x y z
N MET A 1 -14.46 -6.29 -10.76
CA MET A 1 -13.63 -7.02 -11.78
C MET A 1 -14.17 -8.44 -11.87
N GLN A 2 -14.44 -8.94 -13.09
CA GLN A 2 -14.93 -10.30 -13.30
C GLN A 2 -13.77 -11.29 -13.40
N PRO A 3 -13.95 -12.58 -13.01
CA PRO A 3 -12.96 -13.62 -13.23
C PRO A 3 -12.60 -13.76 -14.72
N VAL A 4 -11.32 -13.99 -14.99
CA VAL A 4 -10.79 -14.23 -16.34
C VAL A 4 -9.99 -15.53 -16.37
N GLU A 5 -9.76 -16.07 -17.57
CA GLU A 5 -8.99 -17.31 -17.72
C GLU A 5 -7.54 -17.12 -17.23
N ARG A 6 -6.90 -15.98 -17.52
CA ARG A 6 -5.53 -15.66 -17.09
C ARG A 6 -5.46 -14.23 -16.56
N ALA A 7 -4.85 -14.06 -15.40
CA ALA A 7 -4.65 -12.77 -14.77
C ALA A 7 -3.19 -12.56 -14.37
N LEU A 8 -2.66 -11.36 -14.62
CA LEU A 8 -1.40 -10.87 -14.06
C LEU A 8 -1.77 -9.96 -12.88
N ILE A 9 -1.30 -10.30 -11.67
CA ILE A 9 -1.64 -9.54 -10.46
C ILE A 9 -0.42 -8.75 -10.01
N THR A 10 -0.56 -7.44 -9.92
CA THR A 10 0.52 -6.52 -9.54
C THR A 10 0.85 -6.58 -8.06
N HIS A 11 -0.15 -6.65 -7.18
CA HIS A 11 0.03 -6.69 -5.72
C HIS A 11 -1.21 -7.23 -4.99
N GLY A 12 -1.08 -7.46 -3.69
CA GLY A 12 -2.04 -8.20 -2.88
C GLY A 12 -3.24 -7.40 -2.32
N HIS A 13 -3.48 -6.12 -2.66
CA HIS A 13 -4.70 -5.43 -2.25
C HIS A 13 -5.94 -6.01 -2.91
N SER A 14 -7.10 -5.93 -2.23
CA SER A 14 -8.33 -6.65 -2.64
C SER A 14 -8.95 -6.16 -3.93
N ASP A 15 -8.75 -4.92 -4.28
CA ASP A 15 -9.18 -4.29 -5.53
C ASP A 15 -8.33 -4.73 -6.73
N HIS A 16 -7.07 -5.12 -6.51
CA HIS A 16 -6.16 -5.63 -7.53
C HIS A 16 -6.07 -7.17 -7.56
N ALA A 17 -6.18 -7.83 -6.40
CA ALA A 17 -5.96 -9.28 -6.24
C ALA A 17 -7.27 -10.00 -5.87
N ARG A 18 -8.21 -10.09 -6.81
CA ARG A 18 -9.47 -10.81 -6.61
C ARG A 18 -9.31 -12.31 -6.87
N ALA A 19 -10.10 -13.10 -6.16
CA ALA A 19 -10.15 -14.56 -6.36
C ALA A 19 -11.01 -14.95 -7.58
N GLY A 20 -10.90 -16.21 -8.01
CA GLY A 20 -11.77 -16.82 -9.02
C GLY A 20 -11.20 -16.86 -10.44
N HIS A 21 -10.00 -16.34 -10.68
CA HIS A 21 -9.34 -16.45 -12.00
C HIS A 21 -8.92 -17.90 -12.30
N GLY A 22 -8.91 -18.27 -13.58
CA GLY A 22 -8.49 -19.61 -14.01
C GLY A 22 -6.99 -19.85 -13.73
N HIS A 23 -6.13 -18.90 -14.10
CA HIS A 23 -4.68 -18.95 -13.84
C HIS A 23 -4.17 -17.58 -13.42
N VAL A 24 -3.46 -17.52 -12.29
CA VAL A 24 -2.85 -16.28 -11.76
C VAL A 24 -1.33 -16.35 -11.89
N LEU A 25 -0.74 -15.31 -12.48
CA LEU A 25 0.71 -15.06 -12.48
C LEU A 25 0.99 -13.82 -11.61
N ALA A 26 1.77 -14.00 -10.55
CA ALA A 26 2.16 -12.93 -9.63
C ALA A 26 3.44 -13.29 -8.89
N THR A 27 3.98 -12.35 -8.12
CA THR A 27 5.08 -12.66 -7.19
C THR A 27 4.65 -13.69 -6.14
N ARG A 28 5.62 -14.38 -5.55
CA ARG A 28 5.33 -15.36 -4.49
C ARG A 28 4.54 -14.71 -3.36
N GLU A 29 4.99 -13.55 -2.91
CA GLU A 29 4.40 -12.84 -1.78
C GLU A 29 2.96 -12.41 -2.08
N THR A 30 2.68 -11.96 -3.28
CA THR A 30 1.32 -11.63 -3.72
C THR A 30 0.42 -12.88 -3.72
N LEU A 31 0.89 -14.02 -4.24
CA LEU A 31 0.15 -15.28 -4.22
C LEU A 31 -0.10 -15.78 -2.79
N ASP A 32 0.87 -15.66 -1.91
CA ASP A 32 0.74 -16.08 -0.51
C ASP A 32 -0.25 -15.19 0.25
N ILE A 33 -0.25 -13.87 0.00
CA ILE A 33 -1.23 -12.92 0.55
C ILE A 33 -2.64 -13.25 0.04
N MET A 34 -2.80 -13.59 -1.25
CA MET A 34 -4.09 -14.03 -1.80
C MET A 34 -4.56 -15.31 -1.11
N ARG A 35 -3.67 -16.27 -0.89
CA ARG A 35 -3.98 -17.52 -0.16
C ARG A 35 -4.38 -17.25 1.28
N LEU A 36 -3.68 -16.37 2.00
CA LEU A 36 -4.03 -15.97 3.37
C LEU A 36 -5.41 -15.34 3.46
N ARG A 37 -5.84 -14.61 2.43
CA ARG A 37 -7.14 -13.92 2.39
C ARG A 37 -8.28 -14.83 1.95
N TYR A 38 -8.08 -15.63 0.90
CA TYR A 38 -9.14 -16.35 0.20
C TYR A 38 -9.07 -17.88 0.40
N GLY A 39 -8.01 -18.41 1.03
CA GLY A 39 -7.74 -19.84 1.12
C GLY A 39 -7.06 -20.40 -0.13
N ASP A 40 -6.76 -21.70 -0.11
CA ASP A 40 -5.99 -22.37 -1.18
C ASP A 40 -6.69 -22.37 -2.55
N GLY A 41 -8.02 -22.30 -2.57
CA GLY A 41 -8.83 -22.29 -3.78
C GLY A 41 -9.03 -20.90 -4.43
N PHE A 42 -8.16 -19.92 -4.16
CA PHE A 42 -8.32 -18.56 -4.67
C PHE A 42 -8.26 -18.45 -6.21
N CYS A 43 -7.66 -19.42 -6.90
CA CYS A 43 -7.62 -19.52 -8.36
C CYS A 43 -7.52 -20.99 -8.80
N GLY A 44 -7.76 -21.25 -10.10
CA GLY A 44 -7.63 -22.62 -10.65
C GLY A 44 -6.19 -23.11 -10.66
N ALA A 45 -5.24 -22.25 -11.05
CA ALA A 45 -3.80 -22.51 -11.02
C ALA A 45 -3.04 -21.21 -10.77
N SER A 46 -1.82 -21.31 -10.28
CA SER A 46 -0.93 -20.15 -10.12
C SER A 46 0.50 -20.44 -10.56
N THR A 47 1.18 -19.41 -11.07
CA THR A 47 2.60 -19.43 -11.40
C THR A 47 3.30 -18.29 -10.70
N ILE A 48 4.46 -18.56 -10.11
CA ILE A 48 5.28 -17.55 -9.45
C ILE A 48 6.11 -16.84 -10.52
N ALA A 49 5.99 -15.51 -10.57
CA ALA A 49 6.89 -14.63 -11.29
C ALA A 49 7.97 -14.12 -10.34
N ARG A 50 9.24 -14.39 -10.64
CA ARG A 50 10.36 -13.79 -9.90
C ARG A 50 10.71 -12.43 -10.51
N PHE A 51 11.13 -11.50 -9.69
CA PHE A 51 11.60 -10.21 -10.19
C PHE A 51 12.76 -10.39 -11.18
N GLY A 52 12.67 -9.74 -12.33
CA GLY A 52 13.66 -9.82 -13.41
C GLY A 52 13.58 -11.07 -14.29
N GLU A 53 12.78 -12.07 -13.93
CA GLU A 53 12.56 -13.25 -14.76
C GLU A 53 11.57 -12.94 -15.89
N THR A 54 11.96 -13.26 -17.13
CA THR A 54 11.07 -13.10 -18.29
C THR A 54 10.32 -14.39 -18.58
N ILE A 55 9.02 -14.33 -18.61
CA ILE A 55 8.11 -15.44 -18.87
C ILE A 55 7.46 -15.21 -20.24
N ALA A 56 7.55 -16.19 -21.13
CA ALA A 56 6.90 -16.13 -22.44
C ALA A 56 5.47 -16.69 -22.36
N ILE A 57 4.49 -15.92 -22.78
CA ILE A 57 3.07 -16.30 -22.83
C ILE A 57 2.56 -16.01 -24.23
N ASN A 58 2.29 -17.03 -25.04
CA ASN A 58 1.77 -16.92 -26.41
C ASN A 58 2.58 -15.93 -27.29
N GLY A 59 3.91 -15.95 -27.18
CA GLY A 59 4.80 -15.07 -27.94
C GLY A 59 5.03 -13.69 -27.31
N VAL A 60 4.30 -13.33 -26.27
CA VAL A 60 4.48 -12.10 -25.50
C VAL A 60 5.45 -12.36 -24.35
N ARG A 61 6.41 -11.48 -24.12
CA ARG A 61 7.34 -11.54 -22.98
C ARG A 61 6.78 -10.71 -21.83
N VAL A 62 6.73 -11.30 -20.64
CA VAL A 62 6.24 -10.67 -19.41
C VAL A 62 7.34 -10.71 -18.36
N THR A 63 7.66 -9.57 -17.77
CA THR A 63 8.67 -9.47 -16.71
C THR A 63 8.09 -8.64 -15.55
N PHE A 64 8.24 -9.16 -14.32
CA PHE A 64 7.84 -8.45 -13.09
C PHE A 64 9.04 -7.69 -12.51
N ARG A 65 8.82 -6.43 -12.10
CA ARG A 65 9.83 -5.58 -11.44
C ARG A 65 9.25 -4.98 -10.17
N PRO A 66 10.06 -4.69 -9.14
CA PRO A 66 9.56 -4.11 -7.90
C PRO A 66 8.80 -2.80 -8.10
N ALA A 67 7.70 -2.63 -7.37
CA ALA A 67 6.87 -1.41 -7.40
C ALA A 67 7.02 -0.55 -6.12
N GLY A 68 7.61 -1.07 -5.04
CA GLY A 68 7.87 -0.30 -3.81
C GLY A 68 6.63 -0.03 -2.95
N HIS A 69 5.46 -0.57 -3.30
CA HIS A 69 4.19 -0.26 -2.67
C HIS A 69 3.91 -1.08 -1.41
N VAL A 70 3.87 -2.40 -1.54
CA VAL A 70 3.72 -3.37 -0.44
C VAL A 70 4.59 -4.60 -0.73
N LEU A 71 4.75 -5.49 0.24
CA LEU A 71 5.49 -6.73 0.07
C LEU A 71 4.95 -7.54 -1.11
N GLY A 72 5.81 -7.86 -2.07
CA GLY A 72 5.48 -8.56 -3.32
C GLY A 72 4.88 -7.68 -4.42
N SER A 73 4.69 -6.37 -4.20
CA SER A 73 4.17 -5.48 -5.24
C SER A 73 5.12 -5.37 -6.43
N ALA A 74 4.54 -5.40 -7.63
CA ALA A 74 5.28 -5.44 -8.88
C ALA A 74 4.67 -4.53 -9.95
N GLN A 75 5.54 -3.91 -10.72
CA GLN A 75 5.23 -3.45 -12.06
C GLN A 75 5.25 -4.63 -13.03
N VAL A 76 4.41 -4.61 -14.04
CA VAL A 76 4.38 -5.64 -15.08
C VAL A 76 4.85 -5.02 -16.40
N CYS A 77 6.00 -5.48 -16.88
CA CYS A 77 6.54 -5.13 -18.18
C CYS A 77 6.10 -6.17 -19.20
N VAL A 78 5.43 -5.72 -20.26
CA VAL A 78 4.93 -6.55 -21.36
C VAL A 78 5.61 -6.12 -22.65
N GLU A 79 6.23 -7.06 -23.37
CA GLU A 79 6.92 -6.80 -24.62
C GLU A 79 6.41 -7.70 -25.74
N ALA A 80 5.96 -7.09 -26.81
CA ALA A 80 5.49 -7.75 -28.03
C ALA A 80 5.79 -6.87 -29.25
N ASP A 81 6.18 -7.45 -30.37
CA ASP A 81 6.38 -6.81 -31.68
C ASP A 81 7.22 -5.51 -31.61
N GLY A 82 8.24 -5.50 -30.76
CA GLY A 82 9.14 -4.36 -30.57
C GLY A 82 8.59 -3.24 -29.67
N THR A 83 7.35 -3.37 -29.17
CA THR A 83 6.72 -2.42 -28.24
C THR A 83 6.83 -2.91 -26.82
N ARG A 84 7.18 -2.00 -25.89
CA ARG A 84 7.23 -2.25 -24.44
C ARG A 84 6.18 -1.44 -23.73
N ILE A 85 5.29 -2.12 -23.02
CA ILE A 85 4.27 -1.52 -22.15
C ILE A 85 4.62 -1.85 -20.72
N VAL A 86 4.61 -0.85 -19.84
CA VAL A 86 4.77 -1.05 -18.39
C VAL A 86 3.50 -0.64 -17.66
N VAL A 87 2.93 -1.57 -16.92
CA VAL A 87 1.82 -1.33 -15.97
C VAL A 87 2.44 -1.17 -14.59
N SER A 88 2.39 0.04 -14.03
CA SER A 88 3.01 0.31 -12.72
C SER A 88 2.37 -0.49 -11.57
N GLY A 89 1.07 -0.82 -11.68
CA GLY A 89 0.26 -1.08 -10.49
C GLY A 89 0.31 0.15 -9.57
N ASP A 90 -0.02 -0.05 -8.30
CA ASP A 90 0.25 0.97 -7.28
C ASP A 90 1.74 0.96 -6.94
N TYR A 91 2.35 2.13 -6.80
CA TYR A 91 3.78 2.20 -6.57
C TYR A 91 4.21 3.34 -5.63
N LYS A 92 5.37 3.17 -5.01
CA LYS A 92 6.01 4.17 -4.17
C LYS A 92 7.50 4.26 -4.50
N ARG A 93 8.02 5.47 -4.68
CA ARG A 93 9.44 5.69 -4.99
C ARG A 93 10.32 5.72 -3.75
N ARG A 94 9.81 6.29 -2.65
CA ARG A 94 10.58 6.37 -1.39
C ARG A 94 10.82 4.99 -0.84
N ALA A 95 12.04 4.77 -0.33
CA ALA A 95 12.44 3.52 0.26
C ALA A 95 11.49 3.09 1.38
N ASP A 96 11.12 1.82 1.37
CA ASP A 96 10.25 1.18 2.35
C ASP A 96 11.00 0.06 3.06
N PRO A 97 10.95 -0.02 4.41
CA PRO A 97 11.60 -1.11 5.13
C PRO A 97 10.96 -2.47 4.91
N THR A 98 9.77 -2.53 4.29
CA THR A 98 8.96 -3.75 4.23
C THR A 98 8.88 -4.39 2.83
N CYS A 99 9.44 -3.74 1.81
CA CYS A 99 9.43 -4.26 0.44
C CYS A 99 10.64 -3.75 -0.37
N PRO A 100 10.98 -4.43 -1.49
CA PRO A 100 12.00 -3.94 -2.41
C PRO A 100 11.64 -2.57 -3.01
N PRO A 101 12.63 -1.69 -3.25
CA PRO A 101 12.41 -0.36 -3.81
C PRO A 101 11.89 -0.42 -5.25
N PHE A 102 11.15 0.63 -5.64
CA PHE A 102 10.69 0.83 -7.01
C PHE A 102 11.88 0.91 -8.00
N GLU A 103 11.74 0.25 -9.16
CA GLU A 103 12.72 0.28 -10.24
C GLU A 103 12.10 0.97 -11.47
N PRO A 104 12.55 2.17 -11.90
CA PRO A 104 12.05 2.81 -13.11
C PRO A 104 12.45 2.00 -14.36
N ILE A 105 11.49 1.83 -15.30
CA ILE A 105 11.69 1.05 -16.52
C ILE A 105 11.30 1.91 -17.72
N SER A 106 12.24 2.18 -18.60
CA SER A 106 11.96 2.86 -19.87
C SER A 106 11.03 2.02 -20.75
N CYS A 107 9.98 2.64 -21.31
CA CYS A 107 8.96 1.96 -22.10
C CYS A 107 8.33 2.87 -23.17
N ASP A 108 7.62 2.27 -24.11
CA ASP A 108 6.86 3.03 -25.12
C ASP A 108 5.54 3.53 -24.53
N VAL A 109 4.86 2.71 -23.73
CA VAL A 109 3.61 3.06 -23.05
C VAL A 109 3.75 2.81 -21.55
N PHE A 110 3.48 3.84 -20.76
CA PHE A 110 3.44 3.75 -19.30
C PHE A 110 2.03 3.87 -18.79
N ILE A 111 1.51 2.79 -18.20
CA ILE A 111 0.19 2.78 -17.55
C ILE A 111 0.43 3.00 -16.07
N THR A 112 0.01 4.17 -15.55
CA THR A 112 0.31 4.62 -14.19
C THR A 112 -0.92 4.92 -13.37
N GLU A 113 -0.84 4.68 -12.05
CA GLU A 113 -1.79 5.19 -11.07
C GLU A 113 -1.73 6.71 -10.94
N ALA A 114 -2.77 7.30 -10.36
CA ALA A 114 -2.86 8.71 -10.00
C ALA A 114 -3.59 8.95 -8.67
N THR A 115 -3.40 8.07 -7.66
CA THR A 115 -4.06 8.16 -6.35
C THR A 115 -3.90 9.54 -5.71
N PHE A 116 -2.67 10.08 -5.76
CA PHE A 116 -2.36 11.45 -5.35
C PHE A 116 -1.97 12.33 -6.53
N GLY A 117 -2.65 12.15 -7.68
CA GLY A 117 -2.42 12.83 -8.95
C GLY A 117 -2.84 14.30 -9.00
N LEU A 118 -2.73 15.05 -7.90
CA LEU A 118 -2.99 16.49 -7.83
C LEU A 118 -1.79 17.23 -7.26
N PRO A 119 -1.46 18.44 -7.76
CA PRO A 119 -0.31 19.25 -7.30
C PRO A 119 -0.32 19.59 -5.81
N VAL A 120 -1.45 19.49 -5.14
CA VAL A 120 -1.57 19.75 -3.69
C VAL A 120 -0.94 18.65 -2.83
N PHE A 121 -0.77 17.46 -3.38
CA PHE A 121 -0.21 16.34 -2.62
C PHE A 121 1.32 16.35 -2.70
N HIS A 122 1.93 16.83 -1.62
CA HIS A 122 3.34 16.71 -1.31
C HIS A 122 3.46 16.06 0.06
N HIS A 123 3.84 14.79 0.09
CA HIS A 123 3.92 14.04 1.33
C HIS A 123 5.21 14.39 2.08
N PRO A 124 5.16 14.58 3.41
CA PRO A 124 6.35 14.72 4.21
C PRO A 124 7.15 13.43 4.25
N ASP A 125 8.33 13.47 4.85
CA ASP A 125 9.11 12.29 5.15
C ASP A 125 8.39 11.40 6.17
N ASP A 126 8.27 10.10 5.88
CA ASP A 126 7.65 9.10 6.76
C ASP A 126 8.35 9.08 8.14
N GLU A 127 9.69 9.26 8.20
CA GLU A 127 10.45 9.29 9.46
C GLU A 127 10.06 10.48 10.34
N ARG A 128 9.77 11.63 9.74
CA ARG A 128 9.29 12.80 10.46
C ARG A 128 7.91 12.56 11.07
N GLU A 129 7.03 11.88 10.36
CA GLU A 129 5.69 11.57 10.85
C GLU A 129 5.75 10.56 12.01
N ILE A 130 6.65 9.58 11.96
CA ILE A 130 6.89 8.66 13.08
C ILE A 130 7.50 9.39 14.29
N ALA A 131 8.43 10.31 14.06
CA ALA A 131 8.98 11.13 15.15
C ALA A 131 7.88 11.96 15.86
N ARG A 132 6.88 12.46 15.11
CA ARG A 132 5.70 13.13 15.69
C ARG A 132 4.87 12.18 16.57
N LEU A 133 4.68 10.94 16.15
CA LEU A 133 3.98 9.92 16.94
C LEU A 133 4.73 9.61 18.23
N LEU A 134 6.05 9.40 18.15
CA LEU A 134 6.89 9.14 19.32
C LEU A 134 6.96 10.34 20.29
N MET A 135 6.96 11.56 19.75
CA MET A 135 6.90 12.77 20.56
C MET A 135 5.55 12.88 21.29
N SER A 136 4.43 12.59 20.60
CA SER A 136 3.10 12.55 21.20
C SER A 136 3.01 11.51 22.32
N LEU A 137 3.61 10.32 22.13
CA LEU A 137 3.65 9.26 23.12
C LEU A 137 4.37 9.72 24.40
N LYS A 138 5.46 10.46 24.26
CA LYS A 138 6.20 11.06 25.41
C LYS A 138 5.42 12.19 26.09
N GLN A 139 4.64 12.95 25.34
CA GLN A 139 3.88 14.09 25.83
C GLN A 139 2.60 13.66 26.57
N PHE A 140 2.00 12.55 26.18
CA PHE A 140 0.74 12.02 26.71
C PHE A 140 0.91 10.54 27.15
N PRO A 141 1.79 10.26 28.13
CA PRO A 141 2.10 8.88 28.53
C PRO A 141 0.92 8.17 29.22
N GLU A 142 -0.06 8.92 29.69
CA GLU A 142 -1.28 8.41 30.31
C GLU A 142 -2.33 7.93 29.29
N ARG A 143 -2.14 8.22 28.00
CA ARG A 143 -3.08 7.88 26.94
C ARG A 143 -2.55 6.73 26.07
N ALA A 144 -3.46 5.85 25.64
CA ALA A 144 -3.15 4.87 24.59
C ALA A 144 -3.09 5.57 23.23
N HIS A 145 -2.03 5.37 22.45
CA HIS A 145 -1.92 5.88 21.08
C HIS A 145 -2.47 4.86 20.10
N VAL A 146 -3.72 5.07 19.65
CA VAL A 146 -4.41 4.13 18.75
C VAL A 146 -4.26 4.60 17.31
N VAL A 147 -3.49 3.87 16.52
CA VAL A 147 -3.12 4.21 15.14
C VAL A 147 -3.94 3.39 14.14
N GLY A 148 -4.77 4.07 13.35
CA GLY A 148 -5.45 3.49 12.21
C GLY A 148 -4.48 3.30 11.05
N ALA A 149 -4.38 2.05 10.56
CA ALA A 149 -3.58 1.73 9.39
C ALA A 149 -4.22 0.57 8.62
N TYR A 150 -4.20 0.60 7.29
CA TYR A 150 -4.66 -0.52 6.48
C TYR A 150 -3.89 -1.80 6.81
N ALA A 151 -4.61 -2.93 6.81
CA ALA A 151 -4.09 -4.19 7.31
C ALA A 151 -2.93 -4.76 6.48
N LEU A 152 -2.92 -4.54 5.17
CA LEU A 152 -1.83 -4.94 4.27
C LEU A 152 -0.96 -3.73 3.92
N GLY A 153 0.32 -3.83 4.15
CA GLY A 153 1.34 -2.84 3.80
C GLY A 153 1.46 -1.72 4.84
N LYS A 154 0.43 -0.89 5.02
CA LYS A 154 0.47 0.30 5.87
C LYS A 154 0.79 -0.01 7.35
N ALA A 155 0.11 -0.99 7.94
CA ALA A 155 0.35 -1.37 9.33
C ALA A 155 1.79 -1.86 9.53
N GLN A 156 2.28 -2.73 8.65
CA GLN A 156 3.64 -3.27 8.72
C GLN A 156 4.69 -2.19 8.51
N ARG A 157 4.45 -1.25 7.59
CA ARG A 157 5.31 -0.08 7.36
C ARG A 157 5.42 0.79 8.60
N VAL A 158 4.29 1.15 9.23
CA VAL A 158 4.30 1.97 10.46
C VAL A 158 5.08 1.26 11.56
N ILE A 159 4.89 -0.04 11.76
CA ILE A 159 5.62 -0.84 12.74
C ILE A 159 7.13 -0.83 12.44
N ALA A 160 7.52 -1.16 11.21
CA ALA A 160 8.93 -1.21 10.82
C ALA A 160 9.62 0.16 10.92
N LEU A 161 8.92 1.24 10.59
CA LEU A 161 9.42 2.61 10.77
C LEU A 161 9.60 2.98 12.25
N LEU A 162 8.69 2.55 13.14
CA LEU A 162 8.84 2.71 14.59
C LEU A 162 10.09 1.98 15.09
N ARG A 163 10.32 0.74 14.65
CA ARG A 163 11.52 -0.03 14.99
C ARG A 163 12.80 0.67 14.54
N ARG A 164 12.82 1.19 13.30
CA ARG A 164 13.97 1.97 12.79
C ARG A 164 14.29 3.21 13.60
N GLN A 165 13.30 3.82 14.25
CA GLN A 165 13.49 4.97 15.15
C GLN A 165 13.73 4.60 16.61
N GLY A 166 14.01 3.32 16.89
CA GLY A 166 14.39 2.83 18.22
C GLY A 166 13.21 2.66 19.18
N TYR A 167 11.98 2.51 18.67
CA TYR A 167 10.87 2.12 19.53
C TYR A 167 10.84 0.60 19.68
N ASP A 168 11.42 0.10 20.78
CA ASP A 168 11.59 -1.34 21.03
C ASP A 168 10.50 -1.93 21.94
N GLU A 169 9.63 -1.10 22.49
CA GLU A 169 8.51 -1.55 23.32
C GLU A 169 7.50 -2.39 22.52
N PRO A 170 6.75 -3.29 23.17
CA PRO A 170 5.73 -4.07 22.49
C PRO A 170 4.71 -3.20 21.76
N ILE A 171 4.41 -3.53 20.50
CA ILE A 171 3.33 -2.90 19.74
C ILE A 171 2.12 -3.83 19.75
N HIS A 172 0.99 -3.29 20.18
CA HIS A 172 -0.25 -4.05 20.23
C HIS A 172 -1.03 -3.91 18.93
N ILE A 173 -1.57 -5.03 18.41
CA ILE A 173 -2.27 -5.03 17.14
C ILE A 173 -3.69 -5.60 17.24
N HIS A 174 -4.60 -5.07 16.42
CA HIS A 174 -5.90 -5.68 16.21
C HIS A 174 -5.75 -7.05 15.55
N GLY A 175 -6.59 -8.03 15.93
CA GLY A 175 -6.51 -9.42 15.42
C GLY A 175 -6.56 -9.55 13.89
N ALA A 176 -7.21 -8.62 13.19
CA ALA A 176 -7.25 -8.61 11.73
C ALA A 176 -5.86 -8.39 11.05
N LEU A 177 -4.88 -7.85 11.79
CA LEU A 177 -3.53 -7.63 11.30
C LEU A 177 -2.61 -8.84 11.51
N ALA A 178 -2.94 -9.73 12.46
CA ALA A 178 -2.04 -10.76 12.96
C ALA A 178 -1.44 -11.63 11.84
N LYS A 179 -2.29 -12.27 11.02
CA LYS A 179 -1.83 -13.16 9.94
C LYS A 179 -0.88 -12.47 8.95
N LEU A 180 -1.13 -11.20 8.64
CA LEU A 180 -0.27 -10.45 7.72
C LEU A 180 1.04 -10.04 8.39
N CYS A 181 1.03 -9.64 9.66
CA CYS A 181 2.25 -9.35 10.42
C CYS A 181 3.11 -10.61 10.57
N ASP A 182 2.52 -11.76 10.92
CA ASP A 182 3.22 -13.06 10.99
C ASP A 182 3.85 -13.40 9.64
N TYR A 183 3.12 -13.18 8.54
CA TYR A 183 3.64 -13.42 7.20
C TYR A 183 4.83 -12.51 6.88
N TYR A 184 4.74 -11.20 7.15
CA TYR A 184 5.85 -10.27 6.93
C TYR A 184 7.09 -10.66 7.75
N GLN A 185 6.93 -11.04 9.03
CA GLN A 185 8.03 -11.53 9.86
C GLN A 185 8.63 -12.82 9.29
N SER A 186 7.82 -13.75 8.76
CA SER A 186 8.30 -14.97 8.11
C SER A 186 9.12 -14.71 6.84
N GLN A 187 8.92 -13.54 6.20
CA GLN A 187 9.71 -13.07 5.07
C GLN A 187 10.95 -12.26 5.48
N GLY A 188 11.28 -12.24 6.78
CA GLY A 188 12.46 -11.57 7.30
C GLY A 188 12.29 -10.06 7.54
N ILE A 189 11.07 -9.53 7.49
CA ILE A 189 10.79 -8.14 7.85
C ILE A 189 10.76 -8.02 9.36
N ASP A 190 11.65 -7.18 9.91
CA ASP A 190 11.70 -6.94 11.35
C ASP A 190 10.54 -6.04 11.81
N LEU A 191 9.56 -6.65 12.45
CA LEU A 191 8.46 -5.95 13.11
C LEU A 191 8.61 -5.96 14.65
N GLY A 192 9.62 -6.60 15.21
CA GLY A 192 9.90 -6.71 16.63
C GLY A 192 8.82 -7.44 17.44
N ASP A 193 8.66 -7.08 18.72
CA ASP A 193 7.65 -7.67 19.59
C ASP A 193 6.26 -7.10 19.27
N ILE A 194 5.41 -7.96 18.72
CA ILE A 194 4.01 -7.67 18.40
C ILE A 194 3.10 -8.50 19.27
N ARG A 195 2.12 -7.87 19.91
CA ARG A 195 1.17 -8.53 20.81
C ARG A 195 -0.27 -8.27 20.39
N PRO A 196 -1.19 -9.22 20.61
CA PRO A 196 -2.60 -8.97 20.39
C PRO A 196 -3.14 -7.87 21.31
N ALA A 197 -3.88 -6.92 20.77
CA ALA A 197 -4.66 -5.96 21.56
C ALA A 197 -5.99 -6.60 22.00
N THR A 198 -5.92 -7.76 22.67
CA THR A 198 -7.10 -8.47 23.20
C THR A 198 -7.26 -8.14 24.68
N LEU A 199 -8.44 -7.63 25.04
CA LEU A 199 -8.88 -7.49 26.42
C LEU A 199 -9.68 -8.73 26.77
N GLY A 200 -9.17 -9.58 27.68
CA GLY A 200 -9.97 -10.60 28.33
C GLY A 200 -11.07 -9.94 29.19
N PRO A 201 -12.16 -10.66 29.53
CA PRO A 201 -13.25 -10.11 30.34
C PRO A 201 -12.80 -9.67 31.73
N GLU A 202 -11.65 -10.13 32.22
CA GLU A 202 -11.12 -9.85 33.56
C GLU A 202 -9.94 -8.88 33.59
N SER A 203 -9.35 -8.53 32.44
CA SER A 203 -8.23 -7.59 32.36
C SER A 203 -8.62 -6.38 31.53
N ARG A 204 -8.94 -5.26 32.18
CA ARG A 204 -8.72 -3.95 31.58
C ARG A 204 -7.20 -3.79 31.49
N GLN A 205 -6.59 -4.32 30.44
CA GLN A 205 -5.21 -4.04 30.16
C GLN A 205 -5.13 -2.52 29.92
N ASP A 206 -4.41 -1.85 30.77
CA ASP A 206 -4.14 -0.44 30.59
C ASP A 206 -3.12 -0.30 29.46
N PHE A 207 -3.54 0.25 28.33
CA PHE A 207 -2.67 0.56 27.19
C PHE A 207 -2.07 1.97 27.28
N ALA A 208 -2.15 2.63 28.44
CA ALA A 208 -1.53 3.93 28.66
C ALA A 208 -0.04 3.89 28.31
N GLY A 209 0.41 4.89 27.56
CA GLY A 209 1.79 4.96 27.08
C GLY A 209 2.20 3.91 26.04
N MET A 210 1.24 3.18 25.46
CA MET A 210 1.49 2.14 24.45
C MET A 210 0.95 2.53 23.09
N ILE A 211 1.55 1.97 22.05
CA ILE A 211 1.06 2.05 20.66
C ILE A 211 0.19 0.83 20.35
N VAL A 212 -1.01 1.11 19.85
CA VAL A 212 -1.97 0.10 19.43
C VAL A 212 -2.34 0.36 17.97
N ILE A 213 -2.22 -0.65 17.08
CA ILE A 213 -2.49 -0.49 15.65
C ILE A 213 -3.69 -1.34 15.23
N GLY A 214 -4.61 -0.75 14.49
CA GLY A 214 -5.79 -1.44 13.98
C GLY A 214 -6.22 -0.94 12.59
N PRO A 215 -7.03 -1.74 11.86
CA PRO A 215 -7.58 -1.28 10.59
C PRO A 215 -8.56 -0.11 10.83
N PRO A 216 -8.75 0.78 9.84
CA PRO A 216 -9.62 1.95 10.00
C PRO A 216 -11.05 1.61 10.44
N ALA A 217 -11.61 0.50 9.96
CA ALA A 217 -12.94 0.04 10.33
C ALA A 217 -13.07 -0.24 11.85
N ALA A 218 -12.02 -0.73 12.50
CA ALA A 218 -12.02 -1.05 13.94
C ALA A 218 -12.27 0.18 14.83
N PHE A 219 -11.99 1.40 14.33
CA PHE A 219 -12.23 2.64 15.08
C PHE A 219 -13.72 2.97 15.25
N ALA A 220 -14.56 2.53 14.35
CA ALA A 220 -16.02 2.69 14.44
C ALA A 220 -16.67 1.58 15.30
N GLU A 221 -15.94 0.52 15.62
CA GLU A 221 -16.44 -0.68 16.29
C GLU A 221 -16.31 -0.62 17.82
N ARG A 222 -16.83 -1.68 18.49
CA ARG A 222 -16.67 -1.89 19.94
C ARG A 222 -15.21 -1.95 20.38
N TRP A 223 -14.30 -2.32 19.48
CA TRP A 223 -12.88 -2.46 19.78
C TRP A 223 -12.25 -1.15 20.24
N ALA A 224 -12.50 -0.04 19.55
CA ALA A 224 -11.96 1.26 19.92
C ALA A 224 -12.51 1.80 21.26
N ARG A 225 -13.76 1.44 21.62
CA ARG A 225 -14.40 1.87 22.87
C ARG A 225 -13.80 1.27 24.14
N ARG A 226 -12.86 0.34 24.00
CA ARG A 226 -12.18 -0.33 25.13
C ARG A 226 -11.05 0.50 25.72
N PHE A 227 -10.49 1.41 24.92
CA PHE A 227 -9.42 2.29 25.37
C PHE A 227 -10.03 3.48 26.11
N ALA A 228 -9.54 3.73 27.34
CA ALA A 228 -9.92 4.91 28.08
C ALA A 228 -9.19 6.12 27.49
N ASP A 229 -9.90 7.13 27.04
CA ASP A 229 -9.35 8.37 26.45
C ASP A 229 -8.19 8.12 25.45
N PRO A 230 -8.40 7.32 24.36
CA PRO A 230 -7.32 7.03 23.42
C PRO A 230 -6.96 8.27 22.61
N LEU A 231 -5.66 8.48 22.35
CA LEU A 231 -5.23 9.44 21.34
C LEU A 231 -5.38 8.80 19.97
N ALA A 232 -6.38 9.26 19.21
CA ALA A 232 -6.69 8.70 17.91
C ALA A 232 -5.74 9.25 16.83
N SER A 233 -5.02 8.35 16.17
CA SER A 233 -4.14 8.65 15.04
C SER A 233 -4.58 7.89 13.79
N PHE A 234 -4.25 8.37 12.61
CA PHE A 234 -4.48 7.66 11.37
C PHE A 234 -3.32 7.87 10.39
N ALA A 235 -2.76 6.76 9.87
CA ALA A 235 -1.66 6.75 8.93
C ALA A 235 -2.19 6.62 7.49
N SER A 236 -2.19 7.72 6.74
CA SER A 236 -2.63 7.75 5.35
C SER A 236 -2.11 9.01 4.65
N GLY A 237 -1.80 8.95 3.36
CA GLY A 237 -1.48 10.14 2.54
C GLY A 237 -2.61 11.17 2.53
N TRP A 238 -3.86 10.73 2.69
CA TRP A 238 -5.04 11.59 2.79
C TRP A 238 -5.08 12.45 4.06
N MET A 239 -4.27 12.16 5.08
CA MET A 239 -4.17 12.96 6.31
C MET A 239 -3.54 14.33 6.09
N LEU A 240 -2.98 14.58 4.92
CA LEU A 240 -2.60 15.92 4.47
C LEU A 240 -3.80 16.88 4.42
N ILE A 241 -5.00 16.35 4.14
CA ILE A 241 -6.24 17.13 4.06
C ILE A 241 -6.88 17.22 5.45
N ARG A 242 -6.69 18.37 6.12
CA ARG A 242 -7.18 18.61 7.50
C ARG A 242 -8.64 18.29 7.71
N GLN A 243 -9.48 18.55 6.71
CA GLN A 243 -10.92 18.29 6.80
C GLN A 243 -11.22 16.79 6.94
N ARG A 244 -10.47 15.90 6.22
CA ARG A 244 -10.62 14.45 6.35
C ARG A 244 -10.22 13.95 7.74
N ALA A 245 -9.13 14.47 8.30
CA ALA A 245 -8.71 14.15 9.66
C ALA A 245 -9.78 14.54 10.68
N LYS A 246 -10.32 15.77 10.57
CA LYS A 246 -11.38 16.26 11.44
C LYS A 246 -12.68 15.45 11.35
N GLN A 247 -13.11 15.09 10.15
CA GLN A 247 -14.31 14.27 9.93
C GLN A 247 -14.19 12.87 10.55
N ARG A 248 -12.98 12.32 10.63
CA ARG A 248 -12.69 11.00 11.23
C ARG A 248 -12.38 11.08 12.73
N GLY A 249 -12.44 12.26 13.35
CA GLY A 249 -12.10 12.45 14.77
C GLY A 249 -10.64 12.15 15.09
N VAL A 250 -9.72 12.31 14.12
CA VAL A 250 -8.30 12.04 14.29
C VAL A 250 -7.63 13.24 14.97
N GLU A 251 -7.00 12.99 16.12
CA GLU A 251 -6.27 14.01 16.89
C GLU A 251 -4.83 14.18 16.35
N LEU A 252 -4.17 13.08 15.99
CA LEU A 252 -2.82 13.09 15.44
C LEU A 252 -2.83 12.49 14.02
N PRO A 253 -3.07 13.30 12.97
CA PRO A 253 -2.97 12.83 11.59
C PRO A 253 -1.50 12.57 11.25
N LEU A 254 -1.23 11.36 10.69
CA LEU A 254 0.08 10.94 10.23
C LEU A 254 0.04 10.81 8.70
N VAL A 255 0.77 11.68 8.01
CA VAL A 255 0.82 11.68 6.54
C VAL A 255 1.85 10.64 6.10
N ILE A 256 1.46 9.38 6.14
CA ILE A 256 2.28 8.23 5.71
C ILE A 256 1.57 7.54 4.55
N SER A 257 2.16 7.63 3.35
CA SER A 257 1.61 7.06 2.12
C SER A 257 2.41 5.84 1.66
N ASP A 258 1.73 4.88 1.04
CA ASP A 258 2.29 3.76 0.27
C ASP A 258 2.21 3.99 -1.24
N HIS A 259 1.71 5.16 -1.66
CA HIS A 259 1.68 5.61 -3.05
C HIS A 259 2.60 6.82 -3.27
N CYS A 260 2.95 7.04 -4.51
CA CYS A 260 3.63 8.25 -4.94
C CYS A 260 2.77 9.50 -4.73
N ASP A 261 3.41 10.60 -4.35
CA ASP A 261 2.79 11.92 -4.41
C ASP A 261 2.94 12.56 -5.81
N TRP A 262 2.44 13.79 -5.97
CA TRP A 262 2.51 14.50 -7.25
C TRP A 262 3.93 14.64 -7.80
N ALA A 263 4.89 14.99 -6.96
CA ALA A 263 6.28 15.18 -7.38
C ALA A 263 6.88 13.85 -7.86
N GLU A 264 6.66 12.78 -7.12
CA GLU A 264 7.13 11.44 -7.44
C GLU A 264 6.48 10.87 -8.71
N LEU A 265 5.16 11.08 -8.91
CA LEU A 265 4.45 10.69 -10.14
C LEU A 265 5.07 11.38 -11.37
N THR A 266 5.24 12.70 -11.31
CA THR A 266 5.79 13.49 -12.43
C THR A 266 7.26 13.20 -12.67
N GLU A 267 8.05 12.95 -11.64
CA GLU A 267 9.44 12.51 -11.74
C GLU A 267 9.55 11.15 -12.39
N THR A 268 8.69 10.18 -11.99
CA THR A 268 8.66 8.85 -12.58
C THR A 268 8.41 8.92 -14.08
N ILE A 269 7.42 9.70 -14.53
CA ILE A 269 7.10 9.83 -15.95
C ILE A 269 8.31 10.41 -16.72
N ARG A 270 9.01 11.41 -16.17
CA ARG A 270 10.23 11.96 -16.80
C ARG A 270 11.35 10.92 -16.90
N GLU A 271 11.55 10.12 -15.85
CA GLU A 271 12.62 9.12 -15.78
C GLU A 271 12.36 7.91 -16.69
N VAL A 272 11.11 7.43 -16.70
CA VAL A 272 10.67 6.32 -17.58
C VAL A 272 10.70 6.76 -19.05
N ALA A 273 10.48 8.05 -19.33
CA ALA A 273 10.52 8.70 -20.65
C ALA A 273 9.65 7.97 -21.70
N PRO A 274 8.35 7.71 -21.44
CA PRO A 274 7.49 6.96 -22.33
C PRO A 274 7.10 7.79 -23.56
N ALA A 275 6.76 7.12 -24.68
CA ALA A 275 6.17 7.77 -25.84
C ALA A 275 4.70 8.16 -25.58
N GLU A 276 3.98 7.42 -24.74
CA GLU A 276 2.60 7.70 -24.36
C GLU A 276 2.35 7.30 -22.88
N VAL A 277 1.51 8.06 -22.17
CA VAL A 277 1.09 7.78 -20.78
C VAL A 277 -0.41 7.50 -20.73
N TRP A 278 -0.79 6.36 -20.13
CA TRP A 278 -2.18 6.06 -19.81
C TRP A 278 -2.36 6.13 -18.30
N VAL A 279 -3.28 6.99 -17.86
CA VAL A 279 -3.48 7.25 -16.42
C VAL A 279 -4.72 6.54 -15.96
N THR A 280 -4.60 5.83 -14.84
CA THR A 280 -5.71 5.10 -14.21
C THR A 280 -5.65 5.25 -12.69
N HIS A 281 -6.73 4.86 -12.00
CA HIS A 281 -6.78 4.78 -10.54
C HIS A 281 -6.46 6.10 -9.84
N GLY A 282 -7.46 6.96 -9.68
CA GLY A 282 -7.36 8.22 -8.92
C GLY A 282 -7.79 9.48 -9.68
N ARG A 283 -7.00 10.55 -9.56
CA ARG A 283 -7.30 11.86 -10.18
C ARG A 283 -6.55 12.00 -11.50
N GLU A 284 -7.09 11.40 -12.53
CA GLU A 284 -6.45 11.21 -13.84
C GLU A 284 -6.24 12.53 -14.58
N GLU A 285 -7.22 13.44 -14.55
CA GLU A 285 -7.26 14.61 -15.41
C GLU A 285 -6.07 15.56 -15.20
N ALA A 286 -5.66 15.74 -13.94
CA ALA A 286 -4.57 16.65 -13.63
C ALA A 286 -3.22 16.10 -14.11
N LEU A 287 -3.00 14.79 -13.99
CA LEU A 287 -1.76 14.15 -14.46
C LEU A 287 -1.72 14.08 -15.98
N VAL A 288 -2.84 13.76 -16.64
CA VAL A 288 -2.98 13.83 -18.10
C VAL A 288 -2.67 15.24 -18.60
N ARG A 289 -3.29 16.25 -17.98
CA ARG A 289 -3.02 17.65 -18.36
C ARG A 289 -1.56 18.04 -18.18
N TRP A 290 -0.92 17.58 -17.11
CA TRP A 290 0.50 17.84 -16.89
C TRP A 290 1.36 17.20 -17.99
N CYS A 291 1.08 15.94 -18.38
CA CYS A 291 1.79 15.26 -19.49
C CYS A 291 1.66 16.04 -20.80
N GLU A 292 0.45 16.48 -21.16
CA GLU A 292 0.20 17.30 -22.35
C GLU A 292 1.05 18.59 -22.36
N LEU A 293 1.13 19.27 -21.21
CA LEU A 293 1.95 20.49 -21.06
C LEU A 293 3.46 20.20 -21.17
N GLN A 294 3.90 18.97 -20.93
CA GLN A 294 5.28 18.51 -21.16
C GLN A 294 5.51 18.00 -22.60
N GLY A 295 4.46 18.01 -23.46
CA GLY A 295 4.54 17.47 -24.81
C GLY A 295 4.49 15.94 -24.88
N ILE A 296 4.05 15.28 -23.81
CA ILE A 296 3.91 13.82 -23.74
C ILE A 296 2.45 13.47 -24.01
N PRO A 297 2.13 12.67 -25.08
CA PRO A 297 0.80 12.15 -25.29
C PRO A 297 0.28 11.41 -24.07
N ALA A 298 -0.93 11.76 -23.61
CA ALA A 298 -1.50 11.12 -22.42
C ALA A 298 -3.02 11.04 -22.52
N ARG A 299 -3.60 10.04 -21.90
CA ARG A 299 -5.05 9.84 -21.82
C ARG A 299 -5.47 9.09 -20.56
N PRO A 300 -6.69 9.27 -20.08
CA PRO A 300 -7.24 8.41 -19.04
C PRO A 300 -7.46 7.00 -19.61
N LEU A 301 -7.24 5.99 -18.76
CA LEU A 301 -7.53 4.59 -19.07
C LEU A 301 -8.77 4.17 -18.30
N HIS A 302 -9.92 4.11 -19.00
CA HIS A 302 -11.16 3.62 -18.41
C HIS A 302 -11.10 2.09 -18.27
N LEU A 303 -11.14 1.61 -17.05
CA LEU A 303 -11.12 0.19 -16.73
C LEU A 303 -12.54 -0.39 -16.82
N VAL A 304 -12.73 -1.44 -17.62
CA VAL A 304 -14.02 -2.12 -17.72
C VAL A 304 -14.30 -2.92 -16.45
N GLY A 305 -15.44 -2.65 -15.80
CA GLY A 305 -15.86 -3.34 -14.58
C GLY A 305 -15.23 -2.84 -13.27
N TYR A 306 -14.57 -1.67 -13.30
CA TYR A 306 -14.21 -0.91 -12.12
C TYR A 306 -15.35 0.09 -11.85
N GLU A 307 -16.12 -0.12 -10.81
CA GLU A 307 -16.90 0.95 -10.20
C GLU A 307 -15.95 1.63 -9.19
N ASP A 308 -15.84 2.96 -9.24
CA ASP A 308 -15.16 3.74 -8.22
C ASP A 308 -15.81 3.42 -6.87
N GLU A 309 -15.23 2.49 -6.13
CA GLU A 309 -15.55 2.35 -4.71
C GLU A 309 -14.96 3.62 -4.06
N GLY A 310 -15.81 4.66 -3.99
CA GLY A 310 -15.45 5.91 -3.37
C GLY A 310 -14.99 5.65 -1.93
N GLU A 311 -13.70 5.92 -1.67
CA GLU A 311 -13.10 5.91 -0.34
C GLU A 311 -13.73 6.96 0.60
#